data_45fb68230fa7d1138fdb08fb5b05e082
#
_entry.id   45fb68230fa7d1138fdb08fb5b05e082
#
_cell.length_a   1.000
_cell.length_b   1.000
_cell.length_c   1.000
_cell.angle_alpha   90.00
_cell.angle_beta   90.00
_cell.angle_gamma   90.00
#
_symmetry.space_group_name_H-M   'P 1'
#
loop_
_entity.id
_entity.type
_entity.pdbx_description
1 polymer ?
#
loop_
_entity_poly.entity_id
_entity_poly.type
_entity_poly.pdbx_seq_one_letter_code
_entity_poly.pdbx_strand_id
1 'polypeptide(L)'
;MTRLVMAALALLVSVNLAAAAEGERCKVTDPTGTPLNVRQSPNGKIVGTLANGTFVIIVEAKNAANGKPWVKVQHAETKKPIGWVFREFVSCF
;
A
#
# COMPACT_ATOMS: atom_id res chain seq x y z
N MET A 1 39.99 -24.27 0.87
CA MET A 1 39.46 -24.07 0.79
C MET A 1 38.54 -23.67 0.86
N THR A 2 38.29 -23.49 0.94
CA THR A 2 37.55 -23.12 0.90
C THR A 2 36.52 -22.80 1.13
N ARG A 3 36.14 -22.55 1.23
CA ARG A 3 35.29 -22.19 1.25
C ARG A 3 34.28 -21.74 1.35
N LEU A 4 33.97 -21.51 1.52
CA LEU A 4 33.15 -21.10 1.47
C LEU A 4 32.18 -20.69 1.61
N VAL A 5 31.84 -20.40 1.73
CA VAL A 5 31.03 -19.96 1.71
C VAL A 5 30.02 -19.71 1.74
N MET A 6 29.53 -19.66 1.78
CA MET A 6 28.63 -19.36 1.62
C MET A 6 27.68 -18.97 2.03
N ALA A 7 27.42 -18.89 2.30
CA ALA A 7 26.62 -18.55 2.59
C ALA A 7 25.82 -17.87 2.59
N ALA A 8 25.60 -17.54 2.62
CA ALA A 8 24.86 -16.82 2.61
C ALA A 8 23.87 -16.67 2.49
N LEU A 9 23.55 -16.63 2.54
CA LEU A 9 22.72 -16.33 2.25
C LEU A 9 21.67 -16.16 2.47
N ALA A 10 21.39 -16.26 2.57
CA ALA A 10 20.31 -16.23 2.73
C ALA A 10 19.49 -15.51 3.15
N LEU A 11 19.56 -15.22 3.48
CA LEU A 11 18.82 -14.59 3.84
C LEU A 11 18.00 -13.96 3.61
N LEU A 12 17.90 -13.70 3.46
CA LEU A 12 17.19 -12.98 3.19
C LEU A 12 16.11 -12.92 3.03
N VAL A 13 15.85 -13.20 2.94
CA VAL A 13 14.82 -13.19 2.75
C VAL A 13 13.82 -12.79 3.33
N SER A 14 13.71 -12.51 3.97
CA SER A 14 12.74 -12.07 4.63
C SER A 14 11.95 -11.20 3.99
N VAL A 15 11.25 -11.59 3.30
CA VAL A 15 10.47 -10.80 2.70
C VAL A 15 9.59 -10.06 3.48
N ASN A 16 9.46 -8.93 3.36
CA ASN A 16 8.61 -8.07 4.01
C ASN A 16 7.38 -7.87 3.22
N LEU A 17 6.25 -8.18 3.78
CA LEU A 17 5.00 -8.09 3.06
C LEU A 17 4.67 -6.67 2.66
N ALA A 18 5.00 -5.68 3.47
CA ALA A 18 4.76 -4.31 3.11
C ALA A 18 5.57 -3.91 1.89
N ALA A 19 6.83 -4.34 1.82
CA ALA A 19 7.64 -4.05 0.66
C ALA A 19 7.10 -4.76 -0.58
N ALA A 20 6.55 -5.97 -0.42
CA ALA A 20 5.98 -6.69 -1.53
C ALA A 20 4.77 -5.99 -2.12
N ALA A 21 4.06 -5.18 -1.33
CA ALA A 21 2.90 -4.45 -1.81
C ALA A 21 3.26 -3.15 -2.51
N GLU A 22 4.48 -2.63 -2.32
CA GLU A 22 4.88 -1.36 -2.93
C GLU A 22 5.02 -1.53 -4.43
N GLY A 23 4.51 -0.56 -5.18
CA GLY A 23 4.53 -0.60 -6.62
C GLY A 23 3.34 -1.32 -7.21
N GLU A 24 2.50 -1.93 -6.38
CA GLU A 24 1.36 -2.67 -6.86
C GLU A 24 0.27 -1.76 -7.38
N ARG A 25 -0.30 -2.14 -8.52
CA ARG A 25 -1.43 -1.42 -9.10
C ARG A 25 -2.72 -1.98 -8.51
N CYS A 26 -3.55 -1.09 -8.02
CA CYS A 26 -4.80 -1.46 -7.38
C CYS A 26 -5.94 -0.58 -7.87
N LYS A 27 -7.16 -1.01 -7.60
CA LYS A 27 -8.35 -0.26 -7.94
C LYS A 27 -9.14 0.01 -6.67
N VAL A 28 -9.66 1.21 -6.51
CA VAL A 28 -10.52 1.56 -5.36
C VAL A 28 -11.81 0.76 -5.46
N THR A 29 -12.13 0.01 -4.40
CA THR A 29 -13.30 -0.86 -4.35
C THR A 29 -13.94 -0.77 -2.96
N ASP A 30 -14.36 0.43 -2.56
CA ASP A 30 -15.04 0.64 -1.29
C ASP A 30 -16.38 -0.09 -1.32
N PRO A 31 -16.58 -1.09 -0.46
CA PRO A 31 -17.79 -1.92 -0.54
C PRO A 31 -19.06 -1.17 -0.14
N THR A 32 -18.94 -0.01 0.50
CA THR A 32 -20.12 0.78 0.85
C THR A 32 -20.69 1.54 -0.33
N GLY A 33 -19.95 1.58 -1.44
CA GLY A 33 -20.38 2.30 -2.65
C GLY A 33 -20.16 3.80 -2.58
N THR A 34 -19.69 4.33 -1.45
CA THR A 34 -19.35 5.75 -1.34
C THR A 34 -17.91 5.97 -1.74
N PRO A 35 -17.51 7.22 -2.07
CA PRO A 35 -16.11 7.49 -2.34
C PRO A 35 -15.24 7.14 -1.14
N LEU A 36 -14.05 6.64 -1.42
CA LEU A 36 -13.12 6.23 -0.38
C LEU A 36 -12.44 7.45 0.22
N ASN A 37 -12.45 7.55 1.54
CA ASN A 37 -11.78 8.63 2.23
C ASN A 37 -10.26 8.51 2.11
N VAL A 38 -9.61 9.63 1.81
CA VAL A 38 -8.17 9.75 1.79
C VAL A 38 -7.75 10.51 3.02
N ARG A 39 -6.73 10.01 3.71
CA ARG A 39 -6.27 10.60 4.96
C ARG A 39 -4.83 11.03 4.88
N GLN A 40 -4.46 11.97 5.74
CA GLN A 40 -3.11 12.50 5.79
C GLN A 40 -2.11 11.49 6.34
N SER A 41 -2.58 10.58 7.17
CA SER A 41 -1.78 9.52 7.78
C SER A 41 -2.73 8.36 8.08
N PRO A 42 -2.20 7.15 8.37
CA PRO A 42 -3.07 6.02 8.71
C PRO A 42 -4.04 6.39 9.82
N ASN A 43 -5.33 6.24 9.53
CA ASN A 43 -6.41 6.57 10.44
C ASN A 43 -6.39 8.04 10.90
N GLY A 44 -5.78 8.92 10.12
CA GLY A 44 -5.64 10.32 10.49
C GLY A 44 -6.73 11.19 9.89
N LYS A 45 -6.42 12.47 9.73
CA LYS A 45 -7.35 13.46 9.23
C LYS A 45 -7.72 13.19 7.79
N ILE A 46 -9.00 13.31 7.46
CA ILE A 46 -9.48 13.15 6.09
C ILE A 46 -9.09 14.39 5.29
N VAL A 47 -8.42 14.19 4.15
CA VAL A 47 -7.97 15.28 3.30
C VAL A 47 -8.59 15.22 1.91
N GLY A 48 -9.38 14.22 1.60
CA GLY A 48 -10.02 14.11 0.29
C GLY A 48 -10.74 12.79 0.15
N THR A 49 -11.17 12.51 -1.08
CA THR A 49 -11.83 11.24 -1.41
C THR A 49 -11.37 10.75 -2.77
N LEU A 50 -11.56 9.44 -3.00
CA LEU A 50 -11.30 8.82 -4.29
C LEU A 50 -12.54 8.08 -4.74
N ALA A 51 -12.90 8.28 -6.01
CA ALA A 51 -14.04 7.56 -6.57
C ALA A 51 -13.71 6.09 -6.73
N ASN A 52 -14.74 5.24 -6.53
CA ASN A 52 -14.58 3.81 -6.80
C ASN A 52 -14.22 3.61 -8.26
N GLY A 53 -13.36 2.64 -8.53
CA GLY A 53 -12.86 2.39 -9.87
C GLY A 53 -11.59 3.15 -10.22
N THR A 54 -11.15 4.07 -9.37
CA THR A 54 -9.91 4.80 -9.62
C THR A 54 -8.71 3.85 -9.48
N PHE A 55 -7.79 3.89 -10.44
CA PHE A 55 -6.57 3.09 -10.37
C PHE A 55 -5.47 3.86 -9.66
N VAL A 56 -4.82 3.20 -8.74
CA VAL A 56 -3.76 3.77 -7.91
C VAL A 56 -2.59 2.81 -7.84
N ILE A 57 -1.45 3.34 -7.41
CA ILE A 57 -0.26 2.53 -7.16
C ILE A 57 0.12 2.72 -5.70
N ILE A 58 0.39 1.62 -5.01
CA ILE A 58 0.81 1.66 -3.62
C ILE A 58 2.29 2.06 -3.56
N VAL A 59 2.58 3.09 -2.78
CA VAL A 59 3.97 3.55 -2.62
C VAL A 59 4.49 3.31 -1.22
N GLU A 60 3.62 3.00 -0.28
CA GLU A 60 4.03 2.73 1.10
C GLU A 60 2.93 1.95 1.80
N ALA A 61 3.27 1.10 2.75
CA ALA A 61 2.30 0.37 3.54
C ALA A 61 2.67 0.51 5.02
N LYS A 62 1.65 0.62 5.87
CA LYS A 62 1.87 0.83 7.30
C LYS A 62 0.61 0.41 8.06
N ASN A 63 0.77 -0.05 9.28
CA ASN A 63 -0.38 -0.31 10.13
C ASN A 63 -0.67 0.91 10.99
N ALA A 64 -1.95 1.20 11.21
CA ALA A 64 -2.34 2.21 12.18
C ALA A 64 -2.13 1.67 13.59
N ALA A 65 -2.29 2.55 14.59
CA ALA A 65 -2.10 2.17 15.99
C ALA A 65 -3.02 1.02 16.41
N ASN A 66 -4.21 0.92 15.78
CA ASN A 66 -5.14 -0.17 16.07
C ASN A 66 -4.81 -1.47 15.33
N GLY A 67 -3.69 -1.53 14.64
CA GLY A 67 -3.24 -2.71 13.92
C GLY A 67 -3.81 -2.88 12.53
N LYS A 68 -4.70 -1.99 12.10
CA LYS A 68 -5.32 -2.12 10.78
C LYS A 68 -4.39 -1.59 9.68
N PRO A 69 -4.39 -2.26 8.49
CA PRO A 69 -3.44 -1.90 7.43
C PRO A 69 -3.90 -0.71 6.61
N TRP A 70 -2.98 0.15 6.29
CA TRP A 70 -3.19 1.33 5.45
C TRP A 70 -2.12 1.38 4.38
N VAL A 71 -2.45 1.96 3.24
CA VAL A 71 -1.49 2.16 2.16
C VAL A 71 -1.50 3.60 1.70
N LYS A 72 -0.32 4.09 1.39
CA LYS A 72 -0.17 5.39 0.77
C LYS A 72 -0.17 5.16 -0.73
N VAL A 73 -0.97 5.93 -1.45
CA VAL A 73 -1.16 5.69 -2.87
C VAL A 73 -0.93 6.95 -3.69
N GLN A 74 -0.66 6.74 -4.97
CA GLN A 74 -0.59 7.78 -5.96
C GLN A 74 -1.45 7.39 -7.15
N HIS A 75 -1.82 8.35 -7.97
CA HIS A 75 -2.58 8.07 -9.19
C HIS A 75 -1.76 7.16 -10.10
N ALA A 76 -2.41 6.13 -10.63
CA ALA A 76 -1.69 5.16 -11.46
C ALA A 76 -1.17 5.78 -12.74
N GLU A 77 -1.88 6.75 -13.30
CA GLU A 77 -1.49 7.33 -14.59
C GLU A 77 -0.64 8.56 -14.46
N THR A 78 -1.02 9.49 -13.60
CA THR A 78 -0.30 10.75 -13.48
C THR A 78 0.83 10.70 -12.47
N LYS A 79 0.84 9.67 -11.60
CA LYS A 79 1.80 9.51 -10.51
C LYS A 79 1.69 10.61 -9.45
N LYS A 80 0.60 11.37 -9.47
CA LYS A 80 0.41 12.40 -8.45
C LYS A 80 0.15 11.78 -7.11
N PRO A 81 0.79 12.25 -6.04
CA PRO A 81 0.55 11.74 -4.69
C PRO A 81 -0.90 12.00 -4.28
N ILE A 82 -1.49 11.03 -3.59
CA ILE A 82 -2.87 11.16 -3.11
C ILE A 82 -2.89 11.20 -1.59
N GLY A 83 -2.44 10.14 -0.94
CA GLY A 83 -2.43 10.05 0.51
C GLY A 83 -2.70 8.63 0.98
N TRP A 84 -3.16 8.50 2.22
CA TRP A 84 -3.35 7.21 2.86
C TRP A 84 -4.80 6.76 2.75
N VAL A 85 -4.99 5.50 2.38
CA VAL A 85 -6.32 4.88 2.30
C VAL A 85 -6.28 3.55 3.02
N PHE A 86 -7.46 3.09 3.45
CA PHE A 86 -7.58 1.81 4.12
C PHE A 86 -7.29 0.70 3.13
N ARG A 87 -6.35 -0.19 3.48
CA ARG A 87 -5.87 -1.22 2.53
C ARG A 87 -6.99 -2.12 2.05
N GLU A 88 -7.96 -2.41 2.92
CA GLU A 88 -9.03 -3.32 2.57
C GLU A 88 -10.01 -2.77 1.54
N PHE A 89 -9.94 -1.46 1.27
CA PHE A 89 -10.85 -0.83 0.32
C PHE A 89 -10.20 -0.61 -1.04
N VAL A 90 -9.06 -1.24 -1.29
CA VAL A 90 -8.47 -1.29 -2.63
C VAL A 90 -8.22 -2.75 -3.00
N SER A 91 -8.44 -3.07 -4.26
CA SER A 91 -8.23 -4.41 -4.80
C SER A 91 -7.04 -4.37 -5.73
N CYS A 92 -6.06 -5.21 -5.47
CA CYS A 92 -4.83 -5.27 -6.24
C CYS A 92 -4.79 -6.53 -7.10
N PHE A 93 -4.18 -6.43 -8.27
CA PHE A 93 -4.14 -7.54 -9.22
C PHE A 93 -2.86 -7.56 -10.04
#